data_69b4dbcf409cf873ede2ef71e0300e3c
#
_entry.id   69b4dbcf409cf873ede2ef71e0300e3c
#
_cell.length_a   1.000
_cell.length_b   1.000
_cell.length_c   1.000
_cell.angle_alpha   90.00
_cell.angle_beta   90.00
_cell.angle_gamma   90.00
#
_symmetry.space_group_name_H-M   'P 1'
#
loop_
_entity.id
_entity.type
_entity.pdbx_description
1 polymer ?
#
loop_
_entity_poly.entity_id
_entity_poly.type
_entity_poly.pdbx_seq_one_letter_code
_entity_poly.pdbx_strand_id
1 'polypeptide(L)'
;MLIAGYDLDMTYIPGRILAMSFPAERMQAVYQNPLRQVKSGFDITHHEHYKIYNLCIEESYDPANFHGRVEAYPFDDNNVPPLEMIKDFCESVHSWLSSDPKDIAVIHCLAGKGRTGLMVCSYLTYSGMPANEAFQLNAERRTTNNEGVSYVRYQYQANAVGLIWVNF
;
A
#
# COMPACT_ATOMS: atom_id res chain seq x y z
N MET A 1 11.11 -10.31 -1.02
CA MET A 1 11.79 -9.63 -2.15
C MET A 1 13.12 -9.06 -1.67
N LEU A 2 14.18 -9.21 -2.45
CA LEU A 2 15.50 -8.64 -2.12
C LEU A 2 15.56 -7.16 -2.50
N ILE A 3 15.79 -6.30 -1.52
CA ILE A 3 16.06 -4.87 -1.69
C ILE A 3 17.35 -4.52 -0.95
N ALA A 4 18.35 -4.03 -1.66
CA ALA A 4 19.65 -3.67 -1.12
C ALA A 4 20.28 -4.80 -0.26
N GLY A 5 20.05 -6.06 -0.62
CA GLY A 5 20.55 -7.24 0.10
C GLY A 5 19.67 -7.74 1.25
N TYR A 6 18.59 -7.04 1.58
CA TYR A 6 17.62 -7.46 2.60
C TYR A 6 16.46 -8.23 1.97
N ASP A 7 16.10 -9.37 2.56
CA ASP A 7 14.88 -10.09 2.16
C ASP A 7 13.69 -9.56 2.96
N LEU A 8 12.87 -8.77 2.29
CA LEU A 8 11.77 -8.03 2.90
C LEU A 8 10.42 -8.50 2.36
N ASP A 9 9.40 -8.47 3.22
CA ASP A 9 8.01 -8.76 2.83
C ASP A 9 7.39 -7.57 2.13
N MET A 10 7.68 -7.46 0.85
CA MET A 10 7.15 -6.41 -0.01
C MET A 10 7.08 -6.86 -1.46
N THR A 11 6.20 -6.24 -2.23
CA THR A 11 5.94 -6.61 -3.62
C THR A 11 5.53 -5.39 -4.43
N TYR A 12 6.10 -5.20 -5.60
CA TYR A 12 5.56 -4.25 -6.57
C TYR A 12 4.28 -4.81 -7.19
N ILE A 13 3.19 -4.05 -7.12
CA ILE A 13 1.89 -4.47 -7.68
C ILE A 13 1.82 -4.09 -9.15
N PRO A 14 1.69 -2.84 -9.56
CA PRO A 14 2.18 -2.39 -10.87
C PRO A 14 3.37 -1.47 -10.66
N GLY A 15 4.30 -1.50 -11.54
CA GLY A 15 5.50 -0.70 -11.66
C GLY A 15 5.94 0.18 -10.48
N ARG A 16 5.14 1.17 -10.10
CA ARG A 16 5.51 2.19 -9.11
C ARG A 16 4.69 2.16 -7.81
N ILE A 17 3.87 1.14 -7.61
CA ILE A 17 3.15 0.89 -6.37
C ILE A 17 3.72 -0.34 -5.69
N LEU A 18 4.08 -0.19 -4.42
CA LEU A 18 4.67 -1.25 -3.62
C LEU A 18 3.80 -1.50 -2.39
N ALA A 19 3.42 -2.76 -2.19
CA ALA A 19 2.70 -3.22 -1.01
C ALA A 19 3.66 -3.94 -0.07
N MET A 20 3.58 -3.66 1.24
CA MET A 20 4.40 -4.32 2.25
C MET A 20 3.65 -4.56 3.56
N SER A 21 4.21 -5.43 4.42
CA SER A 21 3.81 -5.52 5.81
C SER A 21 4.42 -4.39 6.65
N PHE A 22 3.92 -4.22 7.87
CA PHE A 22 4.31 -3.14 8.77
C PHE A 22 5.83 -3.15 9.06
N PRO A 23 6.51 -1.99 8.97
CA PRO A 23 7.92 -1.88 9.34
C PRO A 23 8.06 -1.77 10.87
N ALA A 24 8.49 -2.85 11.52
CA ALA A 24 8.50 -2.99 12.97
C ALA A 24 9.90 -2.76 13.59
N GLU A 25 9.92 -2.12 14.77
CA GLU A 25 11.17 -1.76 15.48
C GLU A 25 11.68 -2.86 16.42
N ARG A 26 10.82 -3.80 16.89
CA ARG A 26 11.15 -4.76 17.98
C ARG A 26 11.05 -6.21 17.52
N MET A 27 10.96 -7.15 18.46
CA MET A 27 10.92 -8.60 18.21
C MET A 27 9.82 -9.03 17.23
N GLN A 28 8.74 -8.27 17.11
CA GLN A 28 7.73 -8.45 16.07
C GLN A 28 8.32 -8.35 14.66
N ALA A 29 9.42 -7.66 14.51
CA ALA A 29 10.17 -7.57 13.25
C ALA A 29 10.70 -8.93 12.74
N VAL A 30 10.71 -9.98 13.55
CA VAL A 30 11.08 -11.34 13.12
C VAL A 30 10.08 -11.89 12.10
N TYR A 31 8.81 -11.47 12.20
CA TYR A 31 7.73 -11.95 11.33
C TYR A 31 7.30 -10.94 10.26
N GLN A 32 7.90 -9.76 10.27
CA GLN A 32 7.56 -8.64 9.40
C GLN A 32 8.83 -7.99 8.85
N ASN A 33 8.70 -6.76 8.39
CA ASN A 33 9.81 -5.99 7.87
C ASN A 33 10.55 -5.25 9.01
N PRO A 34 11.81 -5.57 9.31
CA PRO A 34 12.58 -4.78 10.26
C PRO A 34 12.72 -3.32 9.78
N LEU A 35 12.29 -2.36 10.61
CA LEU A 35 12.23 -0.95 10.25
C LEU A 35 13.55 -0.43 9.67
N ARG A 36 14.68 -0.77 10.31
CA ARG A 36 16.00 -0.34 9.86
C ARG A 36 16.35 -0.86 8.47
N GLN A 37 15.95 -2.10 8.16
CA GLN A 37 16.19 -2.71 6.86
C GLN A 37 15.30 -2.09 5.79
N VAL A 38 14.04 -1.82 6.10
CA VAL A 38 13.12 -1.12 5.19
C VAL A 38 13.64 0.27 4.87
N LYS A 39 14.01 1.03 5.90
CA LYS A 39 14.62 2.37 5.73
C LYS A 39 15.87 2.32 4.86
N SER A 40 16.81 1.47 5.21
CA SER A 40 18.07 1.33 4.47
C SER A 40 17.81 0.88 3.02
N GLY A 41 16.92 -0.08 2.83
CA GLY A 41 16.55 -0.57 1.50
C GLY A 41 15.99 0.53 0.61
N PHE A 42 15.06 1.32 1.10
CA PHE A 42 14.48 2.43 0.33
C PHE A 42 15.46 3.57 0.10
N ASP A 43 16.24 3.95 1.10
CA ASP A 43 17.22 5.03 0.96
C ASP A 43 18.31 4.67 -0.07
N ILE A 44 18.66 3.40 -0.21
CA ILE A 44 19.63 2.93 -1.20
C ILE A 44 19.00 2.80 -2.60
N THR A 45 17.81 2.18 -2.70
CA THR A 45 17.21 1.85 -4.00
C THR A 45 16.36 2.95 -4.60
N HIS A 46 15.69 3.74 -3.77
CA HIS A 46 14.75 4.77 -4.21
C HIS A 46 15.11 6.17 -3.73
N HIS A 47 16.11 6.30 -2.87
CA HIS A 47 16.61 7.56 -2.34
C HIS A 47 15.47 8.49 -1.87
N GLU A 48 15.30 9.66 -2.50
CA GLU A 48 14.24 10.63 -2.17
C GLU A 48 12.91 10.35 -2.90
N HIS A 49 12.83 9.26 -3.69
CA HIS A 49 11.74 8.96 -4.60
C HIS A 49 10.76 7.93 -4.04
N TYR A 50 10.52 7.94 -2.73
CA TYR A 50 9.48 7.11 -2.13
C TYR A 50 8.66 7.87 -1.11
N LYS A 51 7.39 7.55 -1.01
CA LYS A 51 6.47 8.05 0.01
C LYS A 51 5.66 6.89 0.55
N ILE A 52 5.48 6.87 1.88
CA ILE A 52 4.82 5.77 2.58
C ILE A 52 3.42 6.20 2.98
N TYR A 53 2.47 5.31 2.75
CA TYR A 53 1.05 5.45 3.11
C TYR A 53 0.72 4.38 4.15
N ASN A 54 0.58 4.82 5.40
CA ASN A 54 0.32 3.96 6.54
C ASN A 54 -1.19 3.85 6.79
N LEU A 55 -1.73 2.65 6.65
CA LEU A 55 -3.15 2.36 6.89
C LEU A 55 -3.40 1.77 8.29
N CYS A 56 -2.33 1.50 9.04
CA CYS A 56 -2.41 0.82 10.33
C CYS A 56 -2.87 1.78 11.43
N ILE A 57 -3.82 1.33 12.26
CA ILE A 57 -4.27 2.06 13.44
C ILE A 57 -3.72 1.46 14.73
N GLU A 58 -3.35 0.17 14.71
CA GLU A 58 -2.91 -0.59 15.89
C GLU A 58 -1.47 -0.29 16.30
N GLU A 59 -0.62 0.01 15.31
CA GLU A 59 0.82 0.21 15.46
C GLU A 59 1.26 1.51 14.79
N SER A 60 2.33 2.10 15.29
CA SER A 60 2.90 3.32 14.73
C SER A 60 4.42 3.32 14.77
N TYR A 61 5.02 4.16 13.99
CA TYR A 61 6.45 4.48 14.00
C TYR A 61 6.65 5.98 13.74
N ASP A 62 7.81 6.49 14.09
CA ASP A 62 8.15 7.89 13.85
C ASP A 62 8.35 8.14 12.34
N PRO A 63 7.57 9.03 11.72
CA PRO A 63 7.76 9.42 10.32
C PRO A 63 9.15 9.91 9.97
N ALA A 64 9.92 10.41 10.95
CA ALA A 64 11.30 10.83 10.76
C ALA A 64 12.21 9.71 10.27
N ASN A 65 11.88 8.44 10.55
CA ASN A 65 12.59 7.29 10.00
C ASN A 65 12.59 7.27 8.46
N PHE A 66 11.58 7.86 7.84
CA PHE A 66 11.42 7.95 6.39
C PHE A 66 11.46 9.40 5.89
N HIS A 67 12.23 10.24 6.58
CA HIS A 67 12.45 11.64 6.22
C HIS A 67 11.15 12.48 6.16
N GLY A 68 10.16 12.11 6.98
CA GLY A 68 8.84 12.76 7.01
C GLY A 68 7.94 12.43 5.81
N ARG A 69 8.37 11.60 4.87
CA ARG A 69 7.57 11.18 3.71
C ARG A 69 6.60 10.04 4.07
N VAL A 70 5.73 10.30 5.04
CA VAL A 70 4.70 9.37 5.50
C VAL A 70 3.39 10.11 5.62
N GLU A 71 2.34 9.56 5.02
CA GLU A 71 0.95 9.98 5.25
C GLU A 71 0.19 8.83 5.92
N ALA A 72 -0.72 9.17 6.83
CA ALA A 72 -1.53 8.20 7.56
C ALA A 72 -2.99 8.27 7.12
N TYR A 73 -3.54 7.10 6.77
CA TYR A 73 -4.96 6.89 6.46
C TYR A 73 -5.48 5.72 7.29
N PRO A 74 -5.53 5.87 8.64
CA PRO A 74 -5.78 4.75 9.54
C PRO A 74 -7.24 4.32 9.53
N PHE A 75 -7.47 3.02 9.47
CA PHE A 75 -8.77 2.41 9.69
C PHE A 75 -8.60 0.98 10.21
N ASP A 76 -9.63 0.49 10.90
CA ASP A 76 -9.60 -0.84 11.50
C ASP A 76 -9.59 -1.94 10.46
N ASP A 77 -8.93 -3.05 10.78
CA ASP A 77 -9.01 -4.26 9.98
C ASP A 77 -10.47 -4.77 9.93
N ASN A 78 -10.85 -5.41 8.82
CA ASN A 78 -12.23 -5.84 8.53
C ASN A 78 -13.28 -4.72 8.46
N ASN A 79 -12.86 -3.46 8.51
CA ASN A 79 -13.71 -2.31 8.26
C ASN A 79 -13.35 -1.64 6.95
N VAL A 80 -14.24 -0.79 6.51
CA VAL A 80 -14.07 -0.02 5.30
C VAL A 80 -13.95 1.44 5.67
N PRO A 81 -12.94 2.14 5.17
CA PRO A 81 -12.80 3.55 5.44
C PRO A 81 -13.92 4.35 4.76
N PRO A 82 -14.25 5.55 5.26
CA PRO A 82 -15.16 6.45 4.57
C PRO A 82 -14.68 6.72 3.14
N LEU A 83 -15.62 6.93 2.23
CA LEU A 83 -15.32 7.22 0.82
C LEU A 83 -14.41 8.44 0.67
N GLU A 84 -14.60 9.47 1.50
CA GLU A 84 -13.75 10.66 1.53
C GLU A 84 -12.28 10.32 1.82
N MET A 85 -12.02 9.39 2.73
CA MET A 85 -10.66 8.95 3.03
C MET A 85 -10.04 8.21 1.83
N ILE A 86 -10.80 7.37 1.15
CA ILE A 86 -10.34 6.66 -0.06
C ILE A 86 -10.01 7.68 -1.15
N LYS A 87 -10.87 8.68 -1.34
CA LYS A 87 -10.65 9.75 -2.31
C LYS A 87 -9.38 10.54 -1.99
N ASP A 88 -9.23 11.02 -0.77
CA ASP A 88 -8.05 11.78 -0.35
C ASP A 88 -6.76 10.97 -0.53
N PHE A 89 -6.80 9.69 -0.20
CA PHE A 89 -5.69 8.77 -0.42
C PHE A 89 -5.34 8.66 -1.91
N CYS A 90 -6.33 8.41 -2.77
CA CYS A 90 -6.10 8.27 -4.20
C CYS A 90 -5.55 9.55 -4.82
N GLU A 91 -6.07 10.70 -4.43
CA GLU A 91 -5.57 12.01 -4.89
C GLU A 91 -4.13 12.26 -4.45
N SER A 92 -3.79 11.91 -3.20
CA SER A 92 -2.42 12.04 -2.69
C SER A 92 -1.44 11.13 -3.44
N VAL A 93 -1.79 9.87 -3.65
CA VAL A 93 -0.95 8.92 -4.41
C VAL A 93 -0.77 9.41 -5.84
N HIS A 94 -1.84 9.86 -6.48
CA HIS A 94 -1.78 10.39 -7.84
C HIS A 94 -0.88 11.61 -7.94
N SER A 95 -1.01 12.55 -7.03
CA SER A 95 -0.17 13.75 -6.97
C SER A 95 1.31 13.39 -6.78
N TRP A 96 1.61 12.49 -5.86
CA TRP A 96 2.98 12.03 -5.62
C TRP A 96 3.59 11.37 -6.87
N LEU A 97 2.90 10.41 -7.46
CA LEU A 97 3.39 9.68 -8.63
C LEU A 97 3.49 10.56 -9.89
N SER A 98 2.74 11.66 -9.95
CA SER A 98 2.78 12.63 -11.05
C SER A 98 3.93 13.62 -10.94
N SER A 99 4.54 13.77 -9.76
CA SER A 99 5.60 14.75 -9.50
C SER A 99 6.93 14.39 -10.16
N ASP A 100 7.29 13.12 -10.17
CA ASP A 100 8.52 12.61 -10.79
C ASP A 100 8.30 11.17 -11.27
N PRO A 101 8.79 10.79 -12.47
CA PRO A 101 8.64 9.43 -12.98
C PRO A 101 9.37 8.37 -12.17
N LYS A 102 10.31 8.75 -11.31
CA LYS A 102 11.03 7.85 -10.39
C LYS A 102 10.29 7.59 -9.09
N ASP A 103 9.29 8.41 -8.76
CA ASP A 103 8.58 8.30 -7.49
C ASP A 103 7.79 7.01 -7.40
N ILE A 104 7.88 6.35 -6.25
CA ILE A 104 7.08 5.19 -5.90
C ILE A 104 6.19 5.48 -4.68
N ALA A 105 5.03 4.87 -4.66
CA ALA A 105 4.11 4.88 -3.52
C ALA A 105 4.18 3.54 -2.79
N VAL A 106 4.50 3.58 -1.51
CA VAL A 106 4.60 2.42 -0.64
C VAL A 106 3.38 2.37 0.27
N ILE A 107 2.61 1.31 0.21
CA ILE A 107 1.35 1.16 0.94
C ILE A 107 1.46 -0.02 1.89
N HIS A 108 1.13 0.19 3.16
CA HIS A 108 1.14 -0.89 4.15
C HIS A 108 0.02 -0.77 5.19
N CYS A 109 -0.37 -1.90 5.73
CA CYS A 109 -1.13 -2.04 6.96
C CYS A 109 -0.33 -2.90 7.96
N LEU A 110 -0.93 -3.82 8.68
CA LEU A 110 -0.18 -4.73 9.55
C LEU A 110 0.45 -5.88 8.74
N ALA A 111 -0.38 -6.71 8.11
CA ALA A 111 0.08 -7.83 7.28
C ALA A 111 0.40 -7.44 5.82
N GLY A 112 -0.04 -6.28 5.38
CA GLY A 112 0.17 -5.81 4.01
C GLY A 112 -0.65 -6.54 2.96
N LYS A 113 -1.81 -7.07 3.33
CA LYS A 113 -2.70 -7.85 2.45
C LYS A 113 -4.10 -7.25 2.33
N GLY A 114 -4.92 -7.31 3.40
CA GLY A 114 -6.33 -6.91 3.37
C GLY A 114 -6.55 -5.42 3.11
N ARG A 115 -6.27 -4.59 4.11
CA ARG A 115 -6.41 -3.13 4.02
C ARG A 115 -5.54 -2.54 2.91
N THR A 116 -4.31 -3.01 2.80
CA THR A 116 -3.39 -2.63 1.73
C THR A 116 -3.96 -2.97 0.37
N GLY A 117 -4.45 -4.20 0.19
CA GLY A 117 -5.06 -4.62 -1.07
C GLY A 117 -6.27 -3.78 -1.47
N LEU A 118 -7.13 -3.44 -0.50
CA LEU A 118 -8.27 -2.55 -0.74
C LEU A 118 -7.82 -1.19 -1.28
N MET A 119 -6.85 -0.55 -0.63
CA MET A 119 -6.42 0.79 -1.02
C MET A 119 -5.61 0.79 -2.31
N VAL A 120 -4.78 -0.23 -2.54
CA VAL A 120 -4.10 -0.42 -3.83
C VAL A 120 -5.11 -0.58 -4.96
N CYS A 121 -6.09 -1.45 -4.81
CA CYS A 121 -7.13 -1.66 -5.84
C CYS A 121 -7.98 -0.40 -6.05
N SER A 122 -8.28 0.34 -4.99
CA SER A 122 -8.99 1.62 -5.09
C SER A 122 -8.21 2.64 -5.92
N TYR A 123 -6.91 2.75 -5.70
CA TYR A 123 -6.07 3.64 -6.49
C TYR A 123 -5.95 3.19 -7.96
N LEU A 124 -5.75 1.90 -8.20
CA LEU A 124 -5.68 1.38 -9.58
C LEU A 124 -6.98 1.66 -10.35
N THR A 125 -8.12 1.50 -9.67
CA THR A 125 -9.42 1.82 -10.25
C THR A 125 -9.58 3.33 -10.48
N TYR A 126 -9.13 4.15 -9.53
CA TYR A 126 -9.07 5.60 -9.67
C TYR A 126 -8.25 6.02 -10.90
N SER A 127 -7.16 5.33 -11.19
CA SER A 127 -6.29 5.62 -12.34
C SER A 127 -6.79 5.02 -13.67
N GLY A 128 -7.95 4.35 -13.67
CA GLY A 128 -8.63 3.89 -14.88
C GLY A 128 -8.62 2.38 -15.13
N MET A 129 -8.03 1.58 -14.25
CA MET A 129 -8.07 0.12 -14.38
C MET A 129 -9.44 -0.41 -13.97
N PRO A 130 -10.05 -1.35 -14.72
CA PRO A 130 -11.26 -2.04 -14.27
C PRO A 130 -11.07 -2.73 -12.93
N ALA A 131 -12.08 -2.69 -12.04
CA ALA A 131 -11.97 -3.19 -10.68
C ALA A 131 -11.57 -4.68 -10.62
N ASN A 132 -12.14 -5.52 -11.48
CA ASN A 132 -11.80 -6.94 -11.55
C ASN A 132 -10.33 -7.18 -11.93
N GLU A 133 -9.78 -6.38 -12.84
CA GLU A 133 -8.36 -6.47 -13.22
C GLU A 133 -7.46 -6.02 -12.08
N ALA A 134 -7.83 -4.94 -11.36
CA ALA A 134 -7.08 -4.47 -10.20
C ALA A 134 -7.00 -5.53 -9.11
N PHE A 135 -8.11 -6.20 -8.80
CA PHE A 135 -8.13 -7.30 -7.83
C PHE A 135 -7.30 -8.50 -8.26
N GLN A 136 -7.43 -8.90 -9.51
CA GLN A 136 -6.66 -10.01 -10.05
C GLN A 136 -5.16 -9.71 -9.98
N LEU A 137 -4.75 -8.53 -10.43
CA LEU A 137 -3.35 -8.11 -10.40
C LEU A 137 -2.78 -8.09 -8.98
N ASN A 138 -3.53 -7.54 -8.01
CA ASN A 138 -3.12 -7.54 -6.61
C ASN A 138 -3.01 -8.97 -6.05
N ALA A 139 -3.96 -9.85 -6.36
CA ALA A 139 -3.94 -11.23 -5.94
C ALA A 139 -2.69 -11.96 -6.47
N GLU A 140 -2.44 -11.88 -7.76
CA GLU A 140 -1.31 -12.55 -8.43
C GLU A 140 0.05 -12.06 -7.90
N ARG A 141 0.16 -10.78 -7.58
CA ARG A 141 1.43 -10.18 -7.16
C ARG A 141 1.70 -10.29 -5.67
N ARG A 142 0.66 -10.18 -4.83
CA ARG A 142 0.83 -10.07 -3.39
C ARG A 142 0.57 -11.37 -2.62
N THR A 143 -0.18 -12.31 -3.17
CA THR A 143 -0.56 -13.54 -2.48
C THR A 143 -0.04 -14.78 -3.19
N THR A 144 0.28 -15.83 -2.41
CA THR A 144 0.78 -17.10 -2.96
C THR A 144 -0.33 -18.01 -3.49
N ASN A 145 -1.56 -17.76 -3.08
CA ASN A 145 -2.74 -18.57 -3.43
C ASN A 145 -3.73 -17.84 -4.35
N ASN A 146 -3.36 -16.68 -4.86
CA ASN A 146 -4.20 -15.83 -5.70
C ASN A 146 -5.54 -15.41 -5.06
N GLU A 147 -5.65 -15.49 -3.73
CA GLU A 147 -6.88 -15.08 -3.03
C GLU A 147 -7.00 -13.56 -2.89
N GLY A 148 -5.87 -12.85 -2.97
CA GLY A 148 -5.81 -11.38 -2.97
C GLY A 148 -6.43 -10.77 -1.72
N VAL A 149 -7.45 -9.98 -1.93
CA VAL A 149 -8.30 -9.43 -0.87
C VAL A 149 -9.31 -10.48 -0.48
N SER A 150 -9.03 -11.25 0.57
CA SER A 150 -9.79 -12.44 0.96
C SER A 150 -11.20 -12.14 1.51
N TYR A 151 -11.53 -10.88 1.73
CA TYR A 151 -12.84 -10.51 2.28
C TYR A 151 -13.79 -10.02 1.19
N VAL A 152 -14.88 -10.71 1.00
CA VAL A 152 -15.98 -10.34 0.08
C VAL A 152 -16.43 -8.87 0.29
N ARG A 153 -16.36 -8.40 1.54
CA ARG A 153 -16.66 -7.01 1.89
C ARG A 153 -15.72 -6.03 1.17
N TYR A 154 -14.42 -6.28 1.15
CA TYR A 154 -13.46 -5.41 0.47
C TYR A 154 -13.65 -5.45 -1.04
N GLN A 155 -13.89 -6.63 -1.60
CA GLN A 155 -14.19 -6.79 -3.03
C GLN A 155 -15.43 -6.00 -3.43
N TYR A 156 -16.51 -6.11 -2.64
CA TYR A 156 -17.75 -5.39 -2.90
C TYR A 156 -17.55 -3.87 -2.92
N GLN A 157 -16.73 -3.36 -2.04
CA GLN A 157 -16.53 -1.92 -1.92
C GLN A 157 -15.57 -1.35 -2.94
N ALA A 158 -14.53 -2.07 -3.32
CA ALA A 158 -13.69 -1.62 -4.41
C ALA A 158 -14.46 -1.65 -5.74
N ASN A 159 -15.40 -2.59 -5.91
CA ASN A 159 -16.37 -2.52 -7.01
C ASN A 159 -17.27 -1.27 -6.92
N ALA A 160 -17.72 -0.92 -5.73
CA ALA A 160 -18.51 0.31 -5.51
C ALA A 160 -17.68 1.57 -5.78
N VAL A 161 -16.43 1.60 -5.36
CA VAL A 161 -15.47 2.68 -5.69
C VAL A 161 -15.27 2.77 -7.19
N GLY A 162 -15.11 1.64 -7.89
CA GLY A 162 -15.01 1.60 -9.34
C GLY A 162 -16.23 2.19 -10.04
N LEU A 163 -17.43 1.87 -9.56
CA LEU A 163 -18.69 2.42 -10.07
C LEU A 163 -18.82 3.94 -9.80
N ILE A 164 -18.32 4.42 -8.66
CA ILE A 164 -18.33 5.84 -8.32
C ILE A 164 -17.37 6.62 -9.21
N TRP A 165 -16.16 6.12 -9.44
CA TRP A 165 -15.16 6.80 -10.27
C TRP A 165 -15.55 6.86 -11.76
N VAL A 166 -16.30 5.89 -12.26
CA VAL A 166 -16.81 5.89 -13.65
C VAL A 166 -17.89 6.97 -13.86
N ASN A 167 -18.56 7.42 -12.78
CA ASN A 167 -19.62 8.41 -12.84
C ASN A 167 -19.15 9.83 -12.46
N PHE A 168 -17.88 10.03 -12.22
CA PHE A 168 -17.24 11.32 -12.00
C PHE A 168 -16.27 11.66 -13.13
#